data_03acf014c694d202c0529df403980c8b
#
_entry.id   03acf014c694d202c0529df403980c8b
#
_cell.length_a   1.000
_cell.length_b   1.000
_cell.length_c   1.000
_cell.angle_alpha   90.00
_cell.angle_beta   90.00
_cell.angle_gamma   90.00
#
_symmetry.space_group_name_H-M   'P 1'
#
loop_
_entity.id
_entity.type
_entity.pdbx_description
1 polymer ?
#
loop_
_entity_poly.entity_id
_entity_poly.type
_entity_poly.pdbx_seq_one_letter_code
_entity_poly.pdbx_strand_id
1 'polypeptide(L)'
;MMFSKRQTCVVAFSSDKEIKMSKPKVAFYWCASCGGCEEAVIDLAEDILKVVEAVDIVFWPVALDFKKKDVEALKDGEIGVSFINGAIRTEEQKEMVELLRRKSQLIVAFGSCAHIGGIPGLANFWTKEDILERKYKTVPTVVNPDGILPQEKTKVEQGELTLPSFFNTVQTLDQTIEVDYYIPGCAPPPDLIMKAVETILKGELPEKGTVLAPTKSLCDTCPRAESKPEKISMKEIKRPHEIETDPEKCFLEQEIICLGPATRSGCGERCINANMPCRGCFGPVAGVIDQGAKALTGIASILGVEDEEMMEEEDVEKLIDQIVDPAGLFYFYSLPASILRRKKTS
;
A
#
# COMPACT_ATOMS: atom_id res chain seq x y z
N MET A 1 -1.88 54.43 14.45
CA MET A 1 -2.57 53.21 14.88
C MET A 1 -3.92 53.13 14.18
N MET A 2 -3.98 52.36 13.07
CA MET A 2 -5.22 52.18 12.34
C MET A 2 -5.55 50.67 12.40
N PHE A 3 -6.64 50.35 13.12
CA PHE A 3 -7.21 49.00 13.14
C PHE A 3 -8.08 48.82 11.91
N SER A 4 -7.68 47.86 11.04
CA SER A 4 -8.49 47.43 9.91
C SER A 4 -9.61 46.51 10.37
N LYS A 5 -10.86 46.92 10.12
CA LYS A 5 -12.06 46.12 10.36
C LYS A 5 -12.13 44.99 9.34
N ARG A 6 -12.09 43.73 9.79
CA ARG A 6 -12.49 42.59 9.00
C ARG A 6 -14.01 42.63 8.79
N GLN A 7 -14.42 42.75 7.55
CA GLN A 7 -15.81 42.58 7.14
C GLN A 7 -16.12 41.08 7.10
N THR A 8 -16.95 40.62 8.03
CA THR A 8 -17.58 39.30 8.00
C THR A 8 -18.72 39.36 7.02
N CYS A 9 -18.58 38.64 5.89
CA CYS A 9 -19.67 38.51 4.94
C CYS A 9 -20.64 37.44 5.48
N VAL A 10 -21.74 37.90 6.07
CA VAL A 10 -22.87 37.04 6.47
C VAL A 10 -23.73 36.85 5.24
N VAL A 11 -23.69 35.66 4.61
CA VAL A 11 -24.65 35.27 3.58
C VAL A 11 -25.93 34.87 4.27
N ALA A 12 -26.97 35.69 4.11
CA ALA A 12 -28.33 35.40 4.59
C ALA A 12 -28.92 34.29 3.68
N PHE A 13 -29.20 33.13 4.26
CA PHE A 13 -29.99 32.08 3.61
C PHE A 13 -31.48 32.49 3.66
N SER A 14 -32.05 32.72 2.49
CA SER A 14 -33.51 32.80 2.31
C SER A 14 -34.08 31.38 2.32
N SER A 15 -35.10 31.16 3.14
CA SER A 15 -35.90 29.97 3.26
C SER A 15 -36.59 29.61 1.94
N ASP A 16 -36.79 28.29 1.72
CA ASP A 16 -37.70 27.64 0.76
C ASP A 16 -37.18 27.43 -0.66
N LYS A 17 -36.10 26.64 -0.76
CA LYS A 17 -35.99 25.55 -1.77
C LYS A 17 -35.00 24.54 -1.17
N GLU A 18 -35.43 23.32 -0.92
CA GLU A 18 -34.52 22.18 -0.75
C GLU A 18 -33.68 22.11 -2.03
N ILE A 19 -32.50 22.72 -2.00
CA ILE A 19 -31.45 22.43 -2.98
C ILE A 19 -31.01 21.02 -2.62
N LYS A 20 -31.52 20.04 -3.34
CA LYS A 20 -31.05 18.67 -3.32
C LYS A 20 -29.58 18.75 -3.79
N MET A 21 -28.67 18.95 -2.84
CA MET A 21 -27.23 18.92 -3.15
C MET A 21 -26.96 17.56 -3.80
N SER A 22 -26.46 17.59 -5.03
CA SER A 22 -26.08 16.34 -5.70
C SER A 22 -25.03 15.66 -4.86
N LYS A 23 -25.21 14.37 -4.60
CA LYS A 23 -24.22 13.57 -3.87
C LYS A 23 -22.86 13.68 -4.58
N PRO A 24 -21.73 13.72 -3.82
CA PRO A 24 -20.41 13.70 -4.43
C PRO A 24 -20.22 12.40 -5.22
N LYS A 25 -19.67 12.51 -6.43
CA LYS A 25 -19.36 11.37 -7.27
C LYS A 25 -18.07 10.70 -6.79
N VAL A 26 -18.07 9.37 -6.71
CA VAL A 26 -16.94 8.57 -6.25
C VAL A 26 -16.60 7.51 -7.27
N ALA A 27 -15.30 7.25 -7.46
CA ALA A 27 -14.81 6.18 -8.33
C ALA A 27 -13.85 5.27 -7.56
N PHE A 28 -13.89 3.97 -7.92
CA PHE A 28 -12.93 2.96 -7.49
C PHE A 28 -12.27 2.34 -8.70
N TYR A 29 -10.97 2.13 -8.63
CA TYR A 29 -10.24 1.45 -9.69
C TYR A 29 -9.15 0.54 -9.14
N TRP A 30 -9.05 -0.65 -9.74
CA TRP A 30 -8.13 -1.71 -9.38
C TRP A 30 -7.03 -1.86 -10.43
N CYS A 31 -5.79 -1.52 -10.06
CA CYS A 31 -4.58 -1.77 -10.84
C CYS A 31 -3.94 -3.14 -10.48
N ALA A 32 -2.60 -3.25 -10.46
CA ALA A 32 -1.94 -4.49 -10.11
C ALA A 32 -2.01 -4.75 -8.59
N SER A 33 -2.98 -5.56 -8.17
CA SER A 33 -3.13 -6.04 -6.79
C SER A 33 -3.90 -7.35 -6.73
N CYS A 34 -4.13 -7.86 -5.52
CA CYS A 34 -4.88 -9.11 -5.28
C CYS A 34 -6.40 -8.92 -5.20
N GLY A 35 -6.91 -7.66 -5.18
CA GLY A 35 -8.32 -7.36 -4.94
C GLY A 35 -8.72 -7.18 -3.47
N GLY A 36 -7.85 -7.50 -2.51
CA GLY A 36 -8.18 -7.42 -1.08
C GLY A 36 -8.54 -6.01 -0.59
N CYS A 37 -8.13 -4.95 -1.30
CA CYS A 37 -8.59 -3.59 -0.98
C CYS A 37 -10.06 -3.37 -1.40
N GLU A 38 -10.51 -4.00 -2.50
CA GLU A 38 -11.91 -3.98 -2.91
C GLU A 38 -12.78 -4.76 -1.91
N GLU A 39 -12.31 -5.94 -1.47
CA GLU A 39 -12.99 -6.72 -0.43
C GLU A 39 -13.08 -5.96 0.89
N ALA A 40 -12.04 -5.20 1.28
CA ALA A 40 -12.06 -4.41 2.49
C ALA A 40 -13.14 -3.32 2.50
N VAL A 41 -13.60 -2.85 1.32
CA VAL A 41 -14.77 -1.97 1.20
C VAL A 41 -16.06 -2.75 1.48
N ILE A 42 -16.14 -4.00 1.05
CA ILE A 42 -17.30 -4.86 1.33
C ILE A 42 -17.32 -5.29 2.80
N ASP A 43 -16.15 -5.48 3.43
CA ASP A 43 -16.00 -5.80 4.85
C ASP A 43 -16.50 -4.68 5.80
N LEU A 44 -16.90 -3.51 5.25
CA LEU A 44 -17.67 -2.51 6.00
C LEU A 44 -19.04 -3.04 6.43
N ALA A 45 -19.49 -4.17 5.88
CA ALA A 45 -20.78 -4.80 6.16
C ALA A 45 -21.94 -3.81 6.03
N GLU A 46 -22.77 -3.64 7.06
CA GLU A 46 -23.91 -2.73 7.03
C GLU A 46 -23.52 -1.25 6.90
N ASP A 47 -22.30 -0.88 7.30
CA ASP A 47 -21.83 0.50 7.18
C ASP A 47 -21.63 0.95 5.72
N ILE A 48 -21.51 0.01 4.77
CA ILE A 48 -21.46 0.34 3.34
C ILE A 48 -22.75 1.06 2.89
N LEU A 49 -23.89 0.76 3.52
CA LEU A 49 -25.17 1.41 3.21
C LEU A 49 -25.12 2.91 3.48
N LYS A 50 -24.44 3.33 4.56
CA LYS A 50 -24.22 4.74 4.89
C LYS A 50 -23.38 5.44 3.82
N VAL A 51 -22.38 4.72 3.28
CA VAL A 51 -21.52 5.25 2.22
C VAL A 51 -22.32 5.45 0.93
N VAL A 52 -23.09 4.45 0.47
CA VAL A 52 -23.89 4.57 -0.78
C VAL A 52 -25.07 5.53 -0.65
N GLU A 53 -25.55 5.78 0.58
CA GLU A 53 -26.51 6.85 0.84
C GLU A 53 -25.88 8.25 0.71
N ALA A 54 -24.59 8.38 1.02
CA ALA A 54 -23.89 9.67 1.01
C ALA A 54 -23.26 10.04 -0.33
N VAL A 55 -22.93 9.07 -1.19
CA VAL A 55 -22.21 9.28 -2.46
C VAL A 55 -22.90 8.63 -3.66
N ASP A 56 -22.58 9.11 -4.87
CA ASP A 56 -22.94 8.46 -6.14
C ASP A 56 -21.69 7.75 -6.68
N ILE A 57 -21.67 6.41 -6.68
CA ILE A 57 -20.58 5.65 -7.28
C ILE A 57 -20.76 5.66 -8.79
N VAL A 58 -19.81 6.29 -9.51
CA VAL A 58 -19.88 6.48 -10.97
C VAL A 58 -18.89 5.61 -11.74
N PHE A 59 -18.01 4.92 -11.04
CA PHE A 59 -17.07 3.97 -11.62
C PHE A 59 -16.57 2.99 -10.58
N TRP A 60 -16.84 1.72 -10.75
CA TRP A 60 -16.33 0.61 -9.93
C TRP A 60 -16.41 -0.70 -10.70
N PRO A 61 -15.49 -0.97 -11.64
CA PRO A 61 -15.61 -2.10 -12.59
C PRO A 61 -15.73 -3.48 -11.95
N VAL A 62 -15.21 -3.64 -10.71
CA VAL A 62 -15.26 -4.92 -9.98
C VAL A 62 -16.68 -5.21 -9.45
N ALA A 63 -17.43 -4.19 -9.07
CA ALA A 63 -18.73 -4.32 -8.43
C ALA A 63 -19.91 -3.85 -9.30
N LEU A 64 -19.68 -2.95 -10.27
CA LEU A 64 -20.72 -2.28 -11.05
C LEU A 64 -20.38 -2.29 -12.54
N ASP A 65 -21.41 -2.28 -13.40
CA ASP A 65 -21.24 -2.35 -14.86
C ASP A 65 -20.95 -0.99 -15.50
N PHE A 66 -19.80 -0.40 -15.14
CA PHE A 66 -19.26 0.79 -15.77
C PHE A 66 -18.08 0.46 -16.70
N LYS A 67 -17.91 1.27 -17.74
CA LYS A 67 -16.85 1.14 -18.73
C LYS A 67 -15.97 2.39 -18.77
N LYS A 68 -14.76 2.28 -19.31
CA LYS A 68 -13.83 3.41 -19.52
C LYS A 68 -14.52 4.59 -20.19
N LYS A 69 -15.37 4.34 -21.22
CA LYS A 69 -16.13 5.38 -21.95
C LYS A 69 -17.07 6.20 -21.06
N ASP A 70 -17.57 5.61 -19.96
CA ASP A 70 -18.47 6.31 -19.04
C ASP A 70 -17.68 7.33 -18.22
N VAL A 71 -16.44 7.01 -17.84
CA VAL A 71 -15.51 7.95 -17.22
C VAL A 71 -15.06 9.03 -18.21
N GLU A 72 -14.76 8.66 -19.46
CA GLU A 72 -14.39 9.62 -20.53
C GLU A 72 -15.46 10.67 -20.76
N ALA A 73 -16.74 10.29 -20.66
CA ALA A 73 -17.89 11.17 -20.84
C ALA A 73 -18.08 12.22 -19.73
N LEU A 74 -17.51 12.00 -18.55
CA LEU A 74 -17.55 12.96 -17.44
C LEU A 74 -16.70 14.19 -17.77
N LYS A 75 -17.03 15.33 -17.16
CA LYS A 75 -16.20 16.54 -17.24
C LYS A 75 -14.97 16.40 -16.37
N ASP A 76 -13.92 17.16 -16.68
CA ASP A 76 -12.73 17.21 -15.82
C ASP A 76 -13.10 17.78 -14.44
N GLY A 77 -12.65 17.11 -13.38
CA GLY A 77 -12.98 17.44 -11.99
C GLY A 77 -14.41 17.11 -11.56
N GLU A 78 -15.19 16.38 -12.35
CA GLU A 78 -16.58 16.02 -12.02
C GLU A 78 -16.68 14.94 -10.95
N ILE A 79 -15.67 14.06 -10.83
CA ILE A 79 -15.56 13.07 -9.76
C ILE A 79 -15.00 13.79 -8.53
N GLY A 80 -15.68 13.72 -7.39
CA GLY A 80 -15.19 14.29 -6.12
C GLY A 80 -13.93 13.59 -5.63
N VAL A 81 -13.95 12.26 -5.60
CA VAL A 81 -12.78 11.45 -5.17
C VAL A 81 -12.71 10.13 -5.93
N SER A 82 -11.49 9.75 -6.33
CA SER A 82 -11.20 8.41 -6.83
C SER A 82 -10.27 7.67 -5.85
N PHE A 83 -10.72 6.49 -5.40
CA PHE A 83 -9.94 5.54 -4.64
C PHE A 83 -9.27 4.56 -5.60
N ILE A 84 -7.95 4.62 -5.70
CA ILE A 84 -7.20 3.78 -6.63
C ILE A 84 -6.33 2.82 -5.83
N ASN A 85 -6.58 1.52 -5.99
CA ASN A 85 -5.77 0.48 -5.39
C ASN A 85 -4.91 -0.25 -6.43
N GLY A 86 -3.85 -0.88 -5.95
CA GLY A 86 -2.90 -1.57 -6.82
C GLY A 86 -1.75 -0.70 -7.29
N ALA A 87 -0.66 -1.35 -7.65
CA ALA A 87 0.50 -0.72 -8.25
C ALA A 87 0.35 -0.60 -9.78
N ILE A 88 1.14 0.24 -10.42
CA ILE A 88 1.09 0.43 -11.87
C ILE A 88 2.08 -0.52 -12.54
N ARG A 89 1.56 -1.42 -13.37
CA ARG A 89 2.35 -2.46 -14.05
C ARG A 89 2.15 -2.51 -15.55
N THR A 90 1.02 -2.01 -16.07
CA THR A 90 0.68 -2.04 -17.50
C THR A 90 0.35 -0.66 -18.04
N GLU A 91 0.46 -0.52 -19.36
CA GLU A 91 0.08 0.70 -20.07
C GLU A 91 -1.39 1.07 -19.83
N GLU A 92 -2.31 0.09 -19.88
CA GLU A 92 -3.74 0.32 -19.63
C GLU A 92 -3.99 0.88 -18.23
N GLN A 93 -3.30 0.35 -17.19
CA GLN A 93 -3.42 0.86 -15.84
C GLN A 93 -2.95 2.31 -15.75
N LYS A 94 -1.82 2.63 -16.40
CA LYS A 94 -1.29 3.99 -16.45
C LYS A 94 -2.28 4.95 -17.13
N GLU A 95 -2.77 4.63 -18.32
CA GLU A 95 -3.77 5.45 -19.02
C GLU A 95 -5.03 5.69 -18.19
N MET A 96 -5.51 4.64 -17.51
CA MET A 96 -6.72 4.74 -16.71
C MET A 96 -6.54 5.63 -15.48
N VAL A 97 -5.40 5.53 -14.77
CA VAL A 97 -5.15 6.41 -13.61
C VAL A 97 -4.90 7.85 -14.03
N GLU A 98 -4.27 8.09 -15.20
CA GLU A 98 -4.12 9.43 -15.77
C GLU A 98 -5.49 10.01 -16.17
N LEU A 99 -6.41 9.20 -16.70
CA LEU A 99 -7.77 9.60 -16.97
C LEU A 99 -8.51 9.96 -15.68
N LEU A 100 -8.47 9.09 -14.68
CA LEU A 100 -9.09 9.34 -13.37
C LEU A 100 -8.51 10.58 -12.68
N ARG A 101 -7.19 10.84 -12.79
CA ARG A 101 -6.60 12.08 -12.24
C ARG A 101 -7.23 13.33 -12.86
N ARG A 102 -7.43 13.37 -14.18
CA ARG A 102 -8.07 14.51 -14.85
C ARG A 102 -9.54 14.67 -14.46
N LYS A 103 -10.25 13.55 -14.30
CA LYS A 103 -11.69 13.54 -13.99
C LYS A 103 -12.02 13.79 -12.53
N SER A 104 -11.03 13.68 -11.62
CA SER A 104 -11.22 13.74 -10.18
C SER A 104 -10.65 15.01 -9.55
N GLN A 105 -11.33 15.51 -8.54
CA GLN A 105 -10.82 16.59 -7.68
C GLN A 105 -9.74 16.05 -6.73
N LEU A 106 -9.97 14.85 -6.15
CA LEU A 106 -9.07 14.18 -5.23
C LEU A 106 -8.74 12.76 -5.71
N ILE A 107 -7.48 12.37 -5.55
CA ILE A 107 -7.00 11.00 -5.71
C ILE A 107 -6.51 10.48 -4.36
N VAL A 108 -7.00 9.30 -4.00
CA VAL A 108 -6.59 8.57 -2.81
C VAL A 108 -5.89 7.28 -3.23
N ALA A 109 -4.61 7.14 -2.87
CA ALA A 109 -3.90 5.87 -2.98
C ALA A 109 -4.42 4.92 -1.89
N PHE A 110 -5.15 3.89 -2.31
CA PHE A 110 -5.88 2.99 -1.44
C PHE A 110 -5.17 1.66 -1.28
N GLY A 111 -4.62 1.42 -0.09
CA GLY A 111 -3.84 0.23 0.25
C GLY A 111 -2.36 0.30 -0.12
N SER A 112 -1.60 -0.65 0.41
CA SER A 112 -0.12 -0.70 0.31
C SER A 112 0.39 -0.76 -1.13
N CYS A 113 -0.33 -1.42 -2.04
CA CYS A 113 0.12 -1.55 -3.43
C CYS A 113 0.15 -0.20 -4.15
N ALA A 114 -0.88 0.64 -3.98
CA ALA A 114 -0.91 1.99 -4.52
C ALA A 114 0.07 2.92 -3.80
N HIS A 115 0.17 2.80 -2.46
CA HIS A 115 0.96 3.70 -1.62
C HIS A 115 2.47 3.45 -1.72
N ILE A 116 2.92 2.20 -1.54
CA ILE A 116 4.34 1.84 -1.41
C ILE A 116 4.79 0.73 -2.36
N GLY A 117 3.91 0.27 -3.27
CA GLY A 117 4.17 -0.76 -4.25
C GLY A 117 3.67 -2.16 -3.88
N GLY A 118 3.53 -2.46 -2.58
CA GLY A 118 2.97 -3.72 -2.08
C GLY A 118 3.68 -4.98 -2.57
N ILE A 119 3.00 -6.11 -2.45
CA ILE A 119 3.50 -7.41 -2.94
C ILE A 119 3.83 -7.40 -4.44
N PRO A 120 3.03 -6.77 -5.34
CA PRO A 120 3.39 -6.66 -6.75
C PRO A 120 4.77 -6.05 -6.98
N GLY A 121 5.20 -5.16 -6.07
CA GLY A 121 6.50 -4.50 -6.10
C GLY A 121 7.70 -5.44 -6.03
N LEU A 122 7.55 -6.65 -5.47
CA LEU A 122 8.61 -7.67 -5.44
C LEU A 122 9.05 -8.10 -6.86
N ALA A 123 8.20 -7.89 -7.86
CA ALA A 123 8.57 -8.11 -9.26
C ALA A 123 9.77 -7.27 -9.70
N ASN A 124 10.08 -6.17 -9.00
CA ASN A 124 11.23 -5.31 -9.27
C ASN A 124 12.59 -5.96 -8.92
N PHE A 125 12.60 -7.13 -8.28
CA PHE A 125 13.82 -7.94 -8.16
C PHE A 125 14.25 -8.62 -9.48
N TRP A 126 13.36 -8.69 -10.47
CA TRP A 126 13.52 -9.41 -11.70
C TRP A 126 13.18 -8.55 -12.92
N THR A 127 13.67 -8.91 -14.10
CA THR A 127 13.21 -8.32 -15.36
C THR A 127 11.85 -8.92 -15.77
N LYS A 128 11.15 -8.24 -16.66
CA LYS A 128 9.90 -8.76 -17.27
C LYS A 128 10.17 -10.12 -17.94
N GLU A 129 11.27 -10.22 -18.64
CA GLU A 129 11.72 -11.42 -19.35
C GLU A 129 11.97 -12.59 -18.38
N ASP A 130 12.67 -12.36 -17.27
CA ASP A 130 12.90 -13.38 -16.24
C ASP A 130 11.56 -13.89 -15.66
N ILE A 131 10.62 -12.99 -15.42
CA ILE A 131 9.30 -13.33 -14.86
C ILE A 131 8.49 -14.16 -15.87
N LEU A 132 8.46 -13.76 -17.14
CA LEU A 132 7.73 -14.48 -18.18
C LEU A 132 8.37 -15.86 -18.43
N GLU A 133 9.69 -15.93 -18.50
CA GLU A 133 10.43 -17.20 -18.63
C GLU A 133 10.11 -18.14 -17.47
N ARG A 134 10.19 -17.63 -16.24
CA ARG A 134 9.88 -18.41 -15.04
C ARG A 134 8.43 -18.88 -15.05
N LYS A 135 7.49 -17.99 -15.32
CA LYS A 135 6.04 -18.27 -15.20
C LYS A 135 5.54 -19.23 -16.27
N TYR A 136 6.03 -19.09 -17.51
CA TYR A 136 5.47 -19.81 -18.66
C TYR A 136 6.31 -20.99 -19.15
N LYS A 137 7.59 -21.11 -18.73
CA LYS A 137 8.46 -22.17 -19.22
C LYS A 137 9.09 -23.03 -18.11
N THR A 138 9.62 -22.41 -17.03
CA THR A 138 10.49 -23.14 -16.09
C THR A 138 9.81 -23.57 -14.79
N VAL A 139 8.58 -23.13 -14.50
CA VAL A 139 7.82 -23.60 -13.33
C VAL A 139 7.43 -25.07 -13.55
N PRO A 140 7.67 -25.98 -12.58
CA PRO A 140 7.44 -27.43 -12.76
C PRO A 140 5.99 -27.81 -13.09
N THR A 141 5.02 -26.95 -12.77
CA THR A 141 3.58 -27.18 -13.02
C THR A 141 3.10 -26.70 -14.38
N VAL A 142 3.98 -26.10 -15.19
CA VAL A 142 3.64 -25.60 -16.53
C VAL A 142 3.97 -26.63 -17.58
N VAL A 143 3.00 -26.93 -18.45
CA VAL A 143 3.16 -27.71 -19.65
C VAL A 143 3.13 -26.76 -20.86
N ASN A 144 4.28 -26.42 -21.39
CA ASN A 144 4.45 -25.49 -22.51
C ASN A 144 5.63 -25.95 -23.41
N PRO A 145 5.47 -27.07 -24.15
CA PRO A 145 6.54 -27.65 -24.94
C PRO A 145 7.04 -26.75 -26.06
N ASP A 146 6.16 -25.90 -26.60
CA ASP A 146 6.47 -24.98 -27.70
C ASP A 146 7.08 -23.66 -27.20
N GLY A 147 7.19 -23.45 -25.87
CA GLY A 147 7.80 -22.29 -25.28
C GLY A 147 7.03 -20.98 -25.56
N ILE A 148 5.71 -21.05 -25.75
CA ILE A 148 4.86 -19.89 -26.09
C ILE A 148 4.80 -18.93 -24.92
N LEU A 149 5.00 -17.64 -25.21
CA LEU A 149 4.87 -16.53 -24.26
C LEU A 149 3.70 -15.61 -24.64
N PRO A 150 3.11 -14.88 -23.69
CA PRO A 150 2.13 -13.84 -23.99
C PRO A 150 2.70 -12.82 -24.98
N GLN A 151 1.91 -12.44 -25.97
CA GLN A 151 2.27 -11.45 -26.99
C GLN A 151 1.34 -10.25 -26.93
N GLU A 152 1.88 -9.06 -27.13
CA GLU A 152 1.08 -7.83 -27.14
C GLU A 152 0.10 -7.79 -28.31
N LYS A 153 0.40 -8.52 -29.40
CA LYS A 153 -0.47 -8.64 -30.59
C LYS A 153 -0.46 -10.05 -31.14
N THR A 154 -1.63 -10.58 -31.43
CA THR A 154 -1.80 -11.91 -32.03
C THR A 154 -2.90 -11.87 -33.08
N LYS A 155 -2.59 -12.32 -34.29
CA LYS A 155 -3.59 -12.45 -35.37
C LYS A 155 -4.32 -13.79 -35.26
N VAL A 156 -5.63 -13.74 -35.29
CA VAL A 156 -6.53 -14.89 -35.36
C VAL A 156 -7.49 -14.72 -36.55
N GLU A 157 -8.25 -15.74 -36.93
CA GLU A 157 -9.20 -15.67 -38.04
C GLU A 157 -10.22 -14.53 -37.89
N GLN A 158 -10.63 -14.22 -36.66
CA GLN A 158 -11.62 -13.20 -36.33
C GLN A 158 -11.05 -11.78 -36.27
N GLY A 159 -9.73 -11.62 -36.37
CA GLY A 159 -9.08 -10.30 -36.31
C GLY A 159 -7.75 -10.29 -35.56
N GLU A 160 -7.37 -9.11 -35.06
CA GLU A 160 -6.18 -8.93 -34.21
C GLU A 160 -6.60 -8.81 -32.75
N LEU A 161 -6.02 -9.67 -31.91
CA LEU A 161 -6.14 -9.57 -30.46
C LEU A 161 -4.93 -8.78 -29.89
N THR A 162 -5.19 -7.93 -28.91
CA THR A 162 -4.17 -7.12 -28.25
C THR A 162 -4.20 -7.31 -26.75
N LEU A 163 -3.03 -7.26 -26.13
CA LEU A 163 -2.81 -7.18 -24.68
C LEU A 163 -2.11 -5.85 -24.36
N PRO A 164 -2.40 -5.23 -23.20
CA PRO A 164 -1.65 -4.07 -22.74
C PRO A 164 -0.17 -4.37 -22.61
N SER A 165 0.69 -3.41 -22.96
CA SER A 165 2.12 -3.53 -22.74
C SER A 165 2.44 -3.66 -21.25
N PHE A 166 3.33 -4.60 -20.94
CA PHE A 166 3.73 -4.92 -19.56
C PHE A 166 5.04 -4.20 -19.23
N PHE A 167 5.01 -3.33 -18.23
CA PHE A 167 6.19 -2.56 -17.84
C PHE A 167 7.25 -3.44 -17.17
N ASN A 168 8.51 -3.12 -17.41
CA ASN A 168 9.64 -3.81 -16.77
C ASN A 168 9.75 -3.43 -15.27
N THR A 169 9.13 -2.33 -14.83
CA THR A 169 9.16 -1.85 -13.45
C THR A 169 7.75 -1.62 -12.93
N VAL A 170 7.46 -2.15 -11.75
CA VAL A 170 6.26 -1.81 -10.98
C VAL A 170 6.48 -0.45 -10.32
N GLN A 171 5.49 0.42 -10.44
CA GLN A 171 5.50 1.77 -9.87
C GLN A 171 4.40 1.91 -8.81
N THR A 172 4.62 2.78 -7.83
CA THR A 172 3.56 3.26 -6.95
C THR A 172 2.65 4.23 -7.71
N LEU A 173 1.48 4.53 -7.15
CA LEU A 173 0.55 5.44 -7.81
C LEU A 173 1.13 6.86 -7.96
N ASP A 174 1.80 7.36 -6.93
CA ASP A 174 2.42 8.69 -6.91
C ASP A 174 3.67 8.83 -7.79
N GLN A 175 4.24 7.73 -8.24
CA GLN A 175 5.28 7.73 -9.29
C GLN A 175 4.69 7.91 -10.70
N THR A 176 3.35 7.85 -10.84
CA THR A 176 2.67 7.94 -12.14
C THR A 176 1.79 9.18 -12.24
N ILE A 177 1.03 9.50 -11.19
CA ILE A 177 0.13 10.65 -11.11
C ILE A 177 0.26 11.37 -9.77
N GLU A 178 -0.20 12.62 -9.68
CA GLU A 178 -0.33 13.33 -8.41
C GLU A 178 -1.39 12.66 -7.52
N VAL A 179 -1.01 12.32 -6.30
CA VAL A 179 -1.85 11.70 -5.27
C VAL A 179 -2.09 12.69 -4.13
N ASP A 180 -3.35 12.88 -3.77
CA ASP A 180 -3.72 13.85 -2.72
C ASP A 180 -3.62 13.24 -1.32
N TYR A 181 -4.05 11.98 -1.14
CA TYR A 181 -4.03 11.29 0.16
C TYR A 181 -3.71 9.80 0.03
N TYR A 182 -3.29 9.19 1.14
CA TYR A 182 -2.94 7.77 1.20
C TYR A 182 -3.68 7.08 2.33
N ILE A 183 -4.31 5.94 2.07
CA ILE A 183 -4.88 5.04 3.07
C ILE A 183 -4.03 3.78 3.09
N PRO A 184 -3.22 3.54 4.14
CA PRO A 184 -2.29 2.42 4.18
C PRO A 184 -2.97 1.12 4.59
N GLY A 185 -2.34 0.00 4.25
CA GLY A 185 -2.74 -1.35 4.68
C GLY A 185 -2.78 -2.36 3.54
N CYS A 186 -2.63 -3.62 3.90
CA CYS A 186 -2.77 -4.73 2.94
C CYS A 186 -3.71 -5.83 3.53
N ALA A 187 -5.01 -5.55 3.48
CA ALA A 187 -5.70 -4.35 3.04
C ALA A 187 -5.89 -3.34 4.21
N PRO A 188 -6.39 -2.10 3.93
CA PRO A 188 -6.77 -1.16 4.99
C PRO A 188 -7.86 -1.74 5.88
N PRO A 189 -7.79 -1.54 7.22
CA PRO A 189 -8.87 -1.98 8.11
C PRO A 189 -10.18 -1.23 7.88
N PRO A 190 -11.36 -1.86 8.05
CA PRO A 190 -12.67 -1.23 7.88
C PRO A 190 -12.83 0.08 8.67
N ASP A 191 -12.42 0.12 9.94
CA ASP A 191 -12.49 1.32 10.78
C ASP A 191 -11.69 2.49 10.20
N LEU A 192 -10.52 2.21 9.62
CA LEU A 192 -9.70 3.22 8.96
C LEU A 192 -10.37 3.73 7.68
N ILE A 193 -10.96 2.83 6.90
CA ILE A 193 -11.70 3.18 5.67
C ILE A 193 -12.85 4.11 6.04
N MET A 194 -13.69 3.75 7.00
CA MET A 194 -14.82 4.57 7.44
C MET A 194 -14.37 5.95 7.93
N LYS A 195 -13.34 6.01 8.76
CA LYS A 195 -12.79 7.27 9.24
C LYS A 195 -12.27 8.15 8.10
N ALA A 196 -11.60 7.57 7.10
CA ALA A 196 -11.11 8.30 5.94
C ALA A 196 -12.28 8.82 5.09
N VAL A 197 -13.29 8.00 4.83
CA VAL A 197 -14.51 8.40 4.10
C VAL A 197 -15.23 9.55 4.83
N GLU A 198 -15.43 9.44 6.14
CA GLU A 198 -16.04 10.51 6.94
C GLU A 198 -15.25 11.82 6.88
N THR A 199 -13.92 11.74 6.99
CA THR A 199 -13.03 12.91 6.91
C THR A 199 -13.17 13.59 5.54
N ILE A 200 -13.22 12.83 4.47
CA ILE A 200 -13.39 13.32 3.09
C ILE A 200 -14.77 13.98 2.93
N LEU A 201 -15.84 13.31 3.38
CA LEU A 201 -17.21 13.82 3.24
C LEU A 201 -17.47 15.09 4.05
N LYS A 202 -16.84 15.22 5.22
CA LYS A 202 -16.91 16.44 6.06
C LYS A 202 -16.05 17.58 5.53
N GLY A 203 -15.14 17.32 4.58
CA GLY A 203 -14.18 18.30 4.10
C GLY A 203 -13.10 18.68 5.11
N GLU A 204 -12.91 17.87 6.16
CA GLU A 204 -11.92 18.07 7.23
C GLU A 204 -10.57 17.45 6.87
N LEU A 205 -10.14 17.66 5.64
CA LEU A 205 -8.93 17.05 5.08
C LEU A 205 -7.67 17.75 5.61
N PRO A 206 -6.64 16.98 6.00
CA PRO A 206 -5.32 17.53 6.32
C PRO A 206 -4.62 18.08 5.07
N GLU A 207 -3.39 18.51 5.23
CA GLU A 207 -2.53 18.90 4.09
C GLU A 207 -2.39 17.76 3.09
N LYS A 208 -2.41 18.10 1.78
CA LYS A 208 -2.21 17.10 0.69
C LYS A 208 -0.87 16.38 0.84
N GLY A 209 -0.83 15.12 0.44
CA GLY A 209 0.30 14.23 0.64
C GLY A 209 0.28 13.49 2.00
N THR A 210 -0.72 13.78 2.86
CA THR A 210 -0.83 13.12 4.16
C THR A 210 -1.31 11.66 4.02
N VAL A 211 -0.70 10.79 4.80
CA VAL A 211 -1.20 9.43 5.04
C VAL A 211 -2.28 9.50 6.12
N LEU A 212 -3.51 9.09 5.79
CA LEU A 212 -4.69 9.15 6.66
C LEU A 212 -4.64 8.03 7.73
N ALA A 213 -3.58 8.03 8.53
CA ALA A 213 -3.34 7.09 9.62
C ALA A 213 -2.43 7.74 10.67
N PRO A 214 -2.35 7.19 11.91
CA PRO A 214 -1.48 7.74 12.94
C PRO A 214 -0.02 7.88 12.50
N THR A 215 0.69 8.85 13.05
CA THR A 215 2.10 9.14 12.71
C THR A 215 3.10 8.32 13.53
N LYS A 216 2.64 7.64 14.59
CA LYS A 216 3.45 6.82 15.49
C LYS A 216 3.88 5.51 14.85
N SER A 217 4.89 4.87 15.43
CA SER A 217 5.28 3.51 15.06
C SER A 217 4.29 2.47 15.60
N LEU A 218 4.27 1.27 15.03
CA LEU A 218 3.47 0.17 15.55
C LEU A 218 3.90 -0.20 16.98
N CYS A 219 5.18 -0.06 17.31
CA CYS A 219 5.69 -0.34 18.66
C CYS A 219 5.05 0.57 19.72
N ASP A 220 4.65 1.79 19.37
CA ASP A 220 4.04 2.73 20.33
C ASP A 220 2.61 2.32 20.75
N THR A 221 1.98 1.41 20.00
CA THR A 221 0.63 0.89 20.29
C THR A 221 0.61 -0.63 20.47
N CYS A 222 1.78 -1.28 20.39
CA CYS A 222 1.90 -2.72 20.45
C CYS A 222 1.59 -3.27 21.86
N PRO A 223 0.68 -4.26 22.00
CA PRO A 223 0.37 -4.84 23.30
C PRO A 223 1.56 -5.53 23.98
N ARG A 224 2.61 -5.88 23.22
CA ARG A 224 3.85 -6.51 23.72
C ARG A 224 4.94 -5.51 24.06
N ALA A 225 4.65 -4.21 24.01
CA ALA A 225 5.68 -3.18 24.27
C ALA A 225 6.23 -3.21 25.70
N GLU A 226 5.37 -3.59 26.66
CA GLU A 226 5.74 -3.63 28.09
C GLU A 226 6.73 -4.75 28.45
N SER A 227 6.77 -5.85 27.67
CA SER A 227 7.74 -6.93 27.90
C SER A 227 9.15 -6.57 27.43
N LYS A 228 9.25 -5.56 26.56
CA LYS A 228 10.49 -5.20 25.90
C LYS A 228 11.53 -4.72 26.89
N PRO A 229 12.70 -5.39 27.00
CA PRO A 229 13.78 -4.94 27.87
C PRO A 229 14.33 -3.59 27.40
N GLU A 230 15.00 -2.89 28.30
CA GLU A 230 15.65 -1.60 28.02
C GLU A 230 16.65 -1.71 26.87
N LYS A 231 17.40 -2.83 26.82
CA LYS A 231 18.34 -3.17 25.76
C LYS A 231 17.98 -4.54 25.17
N ILE A 232 17.68 -4.58 23.87
CA ILE A 232 17.50 -5.84 23.13
C ILE A 232 18.86 -6.21 22.51
N SER A 233 19.23 -7.49 22.61
CA SER A 233 20.37 -8.09 21.92
C SER A 233 19.91 -9.42 21.30
N MET A 234 19.99 -9.54 19.98
CA MET A 234 19.64 -10.76 19.24
C MET A 234 20.94 -11.53 18.95
N LYS A 235 21.08 -12.72 19.52
CA LYS A 235 22.24 -13.60 19.32
C LYS A 235 22.02 -14.64 18.21
N GLU A 236 20.75 -14.84 17.86
CA GLU A 236 20.30 -15.78 16.84
C GLU A 236 19.10 -15.15 16.12
N ILE A 237 18.83 -15.54 14.88
CA ILE A 237 17.64 -15.10 14.15
C ILE A 237 16.76 -16.32 13.90
N LYS A 238 15.59 -16.34 14.55
CA LYS A 238 14.59 -17.40 14.47
C LYS A 238 13.41 -16.98 13.57
N ARG A 239 12.76 -17.97 12.99
CA ARG A 239 11.53 -17.78 12.23
C ARG A 239 10.33 -18.24 13.06
N PRO A 240 9.14 -17.62 12.89
CA PRO A 240 7.97 -17.95 13.70
C PRO A 240 7.52 -19.42 13.68
N HIS A 241 7.90 -20.17 12.64
CA HIS A 241 7.56 -21.59 12.51
C HIS A 241 8.59 -22.54 13.15
N GLU A 242 9.72 -22.02 13.61
CA GLU A 242 10.81 -22.80 14.22
C GLU A 242 10.67 -22.89 15.73
N ILE A 243 9.94 -21.95 16.34
CA ILE A 243 9.73 -21.90 17.78
C ILE A 243 8.27 -21.67 18.14
N GLU A 244 7.87 -22.11 19.32
CA GLU A 244 6.62 -21.70 19.94
C GLU A 244 6.82 -20.31 20.56
N THR A 245 6.19 -19.30 19.98
CA THR A 245 6.34 -17.91 20.42
C THR A 245 5.46 -17.61 21.63
N ASP A 246 6.04 -16.96 22.65
CA ASP A 246 5.31 -16.43 23.79
C ASP A 246 4.41 -15.26 23.33
N PRO A 247 3.08 -15.33 23.53
CA PRO A 247 2.17 -14.30 23.03
C PRO A 247 2.27 -12.96 23.78
N GLU A 248 2.89 -12.91 24.93
CA GLU A 248 3.04 -11.70 25.75
C GLU A 248 4.36 -10.98 25.50
N LYS A 249 5.36 -11.69 24.97
CA LYS A 249 6.71 -11.13 24.74
C LYS A 249 6.92 -10.49 23.39
N CYS A 250 7.70 -9.42 23.35
CA CYS A 250 8.13 -8.79 22.11
C CYS A 250 8.83 -9.81 21.19
N PHE A 251 8.53 -9.80 19.91
CA PHE A 251 9.16 -10.73 18.96
C PHE A 251 10.68 -10.53 18.86
N LEU A 252 11.16 -9.29 18.93
CA LEU A 252 12.60 -8.99 18.90
C LEU A 252 13.32 -9.57 20.12
N GLU A 253 12.66 -9.61 21.29
CA GLU A 253 13.17 -10.25 22.49
C GLU A 253 13.28 -11.78 22.34
N GLN A 254 12.44 -12.36 21.49
CA GLN A 254 12.42 -13.78 21.17
C GLN A 254 13.25 -14.13 19.92
N GLU A 255 14.15 -13.23 19.50
CA GLU A 255 15.04 -13.40 18.36
C GLU A 255 14.32 -13.53 17.01
N ILE A 256 13.07 -13.03 16.92
CA ILE A 256 12.27 -13.01 15.70
C ILE A 256 12.22 -11.59 15.13
N ILE A 257 12.64 -11.43 13.88
CA ILE A 257 12.60 -10.13 13.21
C ILE A 257 11.17 -9.63 13.08
N CYS A 258 10.92 -8.44 13.64
CA CYS A 258 9.65 -7.72 13.56
C CYS A 258 9.90 -6.30 13.03
N LEU A 259 9.15 -5.90 11.98
CA LEU A 259 9.29 -4.60 11.34
C LEU A 259 8.46 -3.49 12.02
N GLY A 260 7.89 -3.76 13.21
CA GLY A 260 7.10 -2.81 13.98
C GLY A 260 7.77 -1.46 14.20
N PRO A 261 9.08 -1.38 14.54
CA PRO A 261 9.79 -0.11 14.76
C PRO A 261 9.84 0.81 13.53
N ALA A 262 9.82 0.24 12.32
CA ALA A 262 9.86 0.97 11.06
C ALA A 262 8.48 1.12 10.40
N THR A 263 7.42 0.57 11.01
CA THR A 263 6.08 0.51 10.43
C THR A 263 5.14 1.43 11.19
N ARG A 264 4.31 2.16 10.46
CA ARG A 264 3.24 3.02 10.98
C ARG A 264 2.19 2.22 11.77
N SER A 265 1.67 2.80 12.85
CA SER A 265 0.53 2.24 13.62
C SER A 265 -0.82 2.51 12.95
N GLY A 266 -1.89 1.96 13.52
CA GLY A 266 -3.29 2.17 13.09
C GLY A 266 -3.90 0.98 12.35
N CYS A 267 -3.20 -0.15 12.28
CA CYS A 267 -3.74 -1.40 11.73
C CYS A 267 -4.50 -2.25 12.77
N GLY A 268 -4.58 -1.80 14.04
CA GLY A 268 -5.14 -2.55 15.16
C GLY A 268 -4.28 -3.74 15.57
N GLU A 269 -2.97 -3.71 15.30
CA GLU A 269 -1.97 -4.72 15.67
C GLU A 269 -2.36 -6.16 15.29
N ARG A 270 -3.13 -6.33 14.19
CA ARG A 270 -3.78 -7.59 13.81
C ARG A 270 -2.83 -8.78 13.73
N CYS A 271 -1.63 -8.58 13.13
CA CYS A 271 -0.62 -9.64 13.06
C CYS A 271 -0.10 -9.99 14.46
N ILE A 272 0.20 -8.99 15.29
CA ILE A 272 0.69 -9.16 16.66
C ILE A 272 -0.31 -9.92 17.50
N ASN A 273 -1.60 -9.55 17.42
CA ASN A 273 -2.69 -10.20 18.13
C ASN A 273 -2.94 -11.65 17.64
N ALA A 274 -2.55 -11.94 16.39
CA ALA A 274 -2.55 -13.30 15.83
C ALA A 274 -1.22 -14.05 16.07
N ASN A 275 -0.41 -13.60 17.01
CA ASN A 275 0.90 -14.18 17.35
C ASN A 275 1.88 -14.25 16.17
N MET A 276 1.88 -13.21 15.30
CA MET A 276 2.77 -13.08 14.15
C MET A 276 3.51 -11.74 14.18
N PRO A 277 4.81 -11.69 13.81
CA PRO A 277 5.57 -10.44 13.77
C PRO A 277 5.04 -9.50 12.67
N CYS A 278 5.22 -8.19 12.87
CA CYS A 278 4.90 -7.20 11.85
C CYS A 278 5.78 -7.36 10.61
N ARG A 279 5.17 -7.31 9.42
CA ARG A 279 5.84 -7.44 8.12
C ARG A 279 5.89 -6.13 7.32
N GLY A 280 5.44 -5.00 7.88
CA GLY A 280 5.61 -3.69 7.26
C GLY A 280 4.49 -3.21 6.34
N CYS A 281 3.37 -3.90 6.24
CA CYS A 281 2.31 -3.60 5.24
C CYS A 281 1.63 -2.23 5.41
N PHE A 282 1.76 -1.59 6.56
CA PHE A 282 1.16 -0.27 6.82
C PHE A 282 2.06 0.90 6.40
N GLY A 283 3.23 0.60 5.81
CA GLY A 283 4.16 1.59 5.31
C GLY A 283 5.01 2.26 6.39
N PRO A 284 5.87 3.21 5.99
CA PRO A 284 6.85 3.82 6.88
C PRO A 284 6.20 4.70 7.96
N VAL A 285 6.88 4.82 9.10
CA VAL A 285 6.59 5.83 10.12
C VAL A 285 6.75 7.23 9.51
N ALA A 286 6.01 8.21 10.03
CA ALA A 286 6.10 9.59 9.54
C ALA A 286 7.56 10.11 9.54
N GLY A 287 7.95 10.75 8.45
CA GLY A 287 9.32 11.27 8.24
C GLY A 287 10.35 10.23 7.79
N VAL A 288 9.98 8.96 7.67
CA VAL A 288 10.86 7.90 7.12
C VAL A 288 10.63 7.78 5.62
N ILE A 289 11.67 7.98 4.83
CA ILE A 289 11.63 7.91 3.36
C ILE A 289 11.70 6.47 2.87
N ASP A 290 12.58 5.66 3.48
CA ASP A 290 12.79 4.26 3.11
C ASP A 290 12.54 3.35 4.32
N GLN A 291 11.41 2.64 4.28
CA GLN A 291 11.00 1.73 5.35
C GLN A 291 11.96 0.55 5.52
N GLY A 292 12.41 -0.02 4.42
CA GLY A 292 13.31 -1.18 4.44
C GLY A 292 14.68 -0.82 5.01
N ALA A 293 15.26 0.31 4.60
CA ALA A 293 16.51 0.81 5.14
C ALA A 293 16.40 1.15 6.64
N LYS A 294 15.29 1.76 7.07
CA LYS A 294 15.02 2.03 8.49
C LYS A 294 14.93 0.74 9.31
N ALA A 295 14.21 -0.26 8.78
CA ALA A 295 14.08 -1.56 9.43
C ALA A 295 15.43 -2.27 9.53
N LEU A 296 16.19 -2.31 8.41
CA LEU A 296 17.53 -2.92 8.38
C LEU A 296 18.46 -2.28 9.40
N THR A 297 18.52 -0.94 9.43
CA THR A 297 19.35 -0.22 10.42
C THR A 297 18.93 -0.54 11.86
N GLY A 298 17.61 -0.60 12.10
CA GLY A 298 17.09 -0.93 13.45
C GLY A 298 17.45 -2.36 13.87
N ILE A 299 17.34 -3.33 12.98
CA ILE A 299 17.72 -4.72 13.27
C ILE A 299 19.25 -4.81 13.44
N ALA A 300 20.04 -4.19 12.56
CA ALA A 300 21.50 -4.20 12.68
C ALA A 300 21.98 -3.66 14.04
N SER A 301 21.28 -2.65 14.60
CA SER A 301 21.62 -2.06 15.89
C SER A 301 21.34 -2.95 17.11
N ILE A 302 20.65 -4.07 16.95
CA ILE A 302 20.31 -5.03 18.01
C ILE A 302 20.87 -6.44 17.77
N LEU A 303 21.60 -6.64 16.67
CA LEU A 303 22.28 -7.90 16.38
C LEU A 303 23.53 -8.03 17.26
N GLY A 304 23.53 -9.00 18.17
CA GLY A 304 24.66 -9.65 18.82
C GLY A 304 25.64 -8.87 19.67
N VAL A 305 25.48 -7.55 19.77
CA VAL A 305 26.61 -6.69 20.11
C VAL A 305 26.64 -6.29 21.58
N GLU A 306 26.69 -7.24 22.48
CA GLU A 306 27.12 -6.95 23.86
C GLU A 306 28.66 -6.80 23.98
N ASP A 307 29.42 -7.37 23.05
CA ASP A 307 30.87 -7.34 22.98
C ASP A 307 31.38 -7.14 21.54
N GLU A 308 31.03 -5.98 20.91
CA GLU A 308 31.49 -5.64 19.53
C GLU A 308 33.01 -5.79 19.34
N GLU A 309 33.77 -5.49 20.39
CA GLU A 309 35.25 -5.61 20.37
C GLU A 309 35.76 -7.07 20.35
N MET A 310 34.88 -8.07 20.53
CA MET A 310 35.24 -9.48 20.67
C MET A 310 34.63 -10.40 19.61
N MET A 311 33.71 -9.92 18.75
CA MET A 311 33.14 -10.72 17.64
C MET A 311 34.09 -10.70 16.45
N GLU A 312 34.46 -11.86 15.95
CA GLU A 312 35.20 -11.98 14.70
C GLU A 312 34.23 -11.71 13.52
N GLU A 313 34.73 -11.17 12.42
CA GLU A 313 33.93 -10.87 11.19
C GLU A 313 33.13 -12.09 10.70
N GLU A 314 33.71 -13.29 10.85
CA GLU A 314 33.06 -14.57 10.50
C GLU A 314 31.79 -14.85 11.32
N ASP A 315 31.72 -14.44 12.59
CA ASP A 315 30.56 -14.66 13.45
C ASP A 315 29.43 -13.66 13.12
N VAL A 316 29.76 -12.44 12.73
CA VAL A 316 28.81 -11.46 12.22
C VAL A 316 28.22 -11.93 10.89
N GLU A 317 29.03 -12.44 9.97
CA GLU A 317 28.57 -13.01 8.71
C GLU A 317 27.61 -14.19 8.95
N LYS A 318 27.93 -15.13 9.83
CA LYS A 318 27.06 -16.26 10.19
C LYS A 318 25.71 -15.81 10.74
N LEU A 319 25.68 -14.72 11.53
CA LEU A 319 24.42 -14.18 12.06
C LEU A 319 23.58 -13.54 10.97
N ILE A 320 24.20 -12.78 10.06
CA ILE A 320 23.52 -12.15 8.92
C ILE A 320 22.97 -13.21 7.95
N ASP A 321 23.70 -14.28 7.70
CA ASP A 321 23.31 -15.38 6.82
C ASP A 321 22.07 -16.15 7.30
N GLN A 322 21.69 -16.02 8.59
CA GLN A 322 20.41 -16.54 9.09
C GLN A 322 19.20 -15.78 8.54
N ILE A 323 19.39 -14.59 7.97
CA ILE A 323 18.33 -13.86 7.26
C ILE A 323 18.24 -14.42 5.83
N VAL A 324 17.39 -15.44 5.65
CA VAL A 324 17.28 -16.23 4.40
C VAL A 324 17.03 -15.37 3.16
N ASP A 325 16.23 -14.29 3.26
CA ASP A 325 15.93 -13.36 2.17
C ASP A 325 15.87 -11.93 2.69
N PRO A 326 17.02 -11.28 2.94
CA PRO A 326 17.03 -9.94 3.50
C PRO A 326 16.32 -8.91 2.59
N ALA A 327 16.49 -9.04 1.27
CA ALA A 327 15.85 -8.14 0.33
C ALA A 327 14.32 -8.28 0.37
N GLY A 328 13.80 -9.51 0.30
CA GLY A 328 12.38 -9.78 0.42
C GLY A 328 11.84 -9.46 1.82
N LEU A 329 12.60 -9.72 2.88
CA LEU A 329 12.18 -9.45 4.25
C LEU A 329 11.97 -7.96 4.52
N PHE A 330 12.97 -7.12 4.23
CA PHE A 330 12.95 -5.70 4.55
C PHE A 330 12.14 -4.86 3.56
N TYR A 331 12.05 -5.30 2.31
CA TYR A 331 11.34 -4.60 1.23
C TYR A 331 10.07 -5.31 0.75
N PHE A 332 9.51 -6.20 1.56
CA PHE A 332 8.37 -7.04 1.19
C PHE A 332 7.17 -6.26 0.65
N TYR A 333 6.90 -5.07 1.18
CA TYR A 333 5.81 -4.21 0.74
C TYR A 333 6.28 -2.91 0.07
N SER A 334 7.54 -2.49 0.27
CA SER A 334 7.95 -1.12 0.01
C SER A 334 9.03 -0.95 -1.08
N LEU A 335 9.41 -2.03 -1.79
CA LEU A 335 10.51 -1.96 -2.77
C LEU A 335 10.34 -0.85 -3.82
N PRO A 336 9.19 -0.65 -4.47
CA PRO A 336 9.02 0.41 -5.45
C PRO A 336 9.14 1.83 -4.89
N ALA A 337 8.73 2.03 -3.63
CA ALA A 337 8.83 3.33 -2.94
C ALA A 337 10.20 3.56 -2.28
N SER A 338 11.08 2.54 -2.24
CA SER A 338 12.40 2.62 -1.62
C SER A 338 13.41 3.37 -2.48
N ILE A 339 14.56 3.71 -1.91
CA ILE A 339 15.70 4.25 -2.66
C ILE A 339 16.27 3.24 -3.66
N LEU A 340 16.07 1.93 -3.42
CA LEU A 340 16.48 0.87 -4.34
C LEU A 340 15.57 0.79 -5.58
N ARG A 341 14.28 1.01 -5.42
CA ARG A 341 13.18 0.91 -6.40
C ARG A 341 13.15 -0.40 -7.19
N ARG A 342 14.31 -0.89 -7.59
CA ARG A 342 14.48 -2.16 -8.30
C ARG A 342 15.90 -2.69 -8.13
N LYS A 343 16.02 -4.02 -8.05
CA LYS A 343 17.31 -4.72 -7.92
C LYS A 343 18.04 -4.87 -9.26
N LYS A 344 17.29 -5.09 -10.35
CA LYS A 344 17.83 -5.38 -11.66
C LYS A 344 17.42 -4.29 -12.66
N THR A 345 18.38 -3.74 -13.37
CA THR A 345 18.15 -2.85 -14.52
C THR A 345 18.23 -3.66 -15.80
N SER A 346 17.40 -3.32 -16.76
CA SER A 346 17.46 -3.93 -18.11
C SER A 346 18.75 -3.57 -18.82
#